data_f552f64481fd03d387d69a0d4792a708
#
_entry.id   f552f64481fd03d387d69a0d4792a708
#
_cell.length_a   1.000
_cell.length_b   1.000
_cell.length_c   1.000
_cell.angle_alpha   90.00
_cell.angle_beta   90.00
_cell.angle_gamma   90.00
#
_symmetry.space_group_name_H-M   'P 1'
#
loop_
_entity.id
_entity.type
_entity.pdbx_description
1 polymer ?
#
loop_
_entity_poly.entity_id
_entity_poly.type
_entity_poly.pdbx_seq_one_letter_code
_entity_poly.pdbx_strand_id
1 'polypeptide(L)'
;MIILVVGVPGVGKTSVINEAKKYLKYEFRVVNMGDIMFELAKEKYNINNRDEIRKKLTFDQQKEIQKEAIKRIKEMEKESDIILDTHLVIENYEGYIPGMLKEYAEILKPDGIAVIISDPDKIFVRRLRDIQIRGRDIENLKRIEIQQNLTIYFTTIFMFEYNTIVEVINNEEGLLEESARKFAEFINKLKESKLNK
;
A
#
# COMPACT_ATOMS: atom_id res chain seq x y z
N MET A 1 -15.05 3.12 -6.19
CA MET A 1 -13.82 2.63 -6.85
C MET A 1 -12.69 2.50 -5.84
N ILE A 2 -11.92 1.42 -5.89
CA ILE A 2 -10.75 1.24 -5.00
C ILE A 2 -9.49 1.12 -5.86
N ILE A 3 -8.52 1.99 -5.60
CA ILE A 3 -7.16 1.93 -6.18
C ILE A 3 -6.18 1.57 -5.07
N LEU A 4 -5.46 0.46 -5.23
CA LEU A 4 -4.36 0.14 -4.32
C LEU A 4 -3.09 0.90 -4.73
N VAL A 5 -2.40 1.46 -3.77
CA VAL A 5 -1.04 1.97 -3.93
C VAL A 5 -0.12 1.07 -3.11
N VAL A 6 0.74 0.35 -3.80
CA VAL A 6 1.60 -0.66 -3.20
C VAL A 6 3.07 -0.39 -3.48
N GLY A 7 3.93 -0.97 -2.69
CA GLY A 7 5.38 -0.84 -2.80
C GLY A 7 6.01 -1.09 -1.44
N VAL A 8 7.32 -1.27 -1.42
CA VAL A 8 8.05 -1.55 -0.18
C VAL A 8 8.06 -0.35 0.78
N PRO A 9 8.25 -0.54 2.09
CA PRO A 9 8.46 0.57 3.02
C PRO A 9 9.61 1.47 2.56
N GLY A 10 9.47 2.79 2.69
CA GLY A 10 10.50 3.76 2.29
C GLY A 10 10.58 4.09 0.79
N VAL A 11 9.79 3.46 -0.08
CA VAL A 11 9.77 3.75 -1.53
C VAL A 11 9.15 5.12 -1.86
N GLY A 12 8.40 5.72 -0.94
CA GLY A 12 7.80 7.05 -1.10
C GLY A 12 6.33 7.07 -1.51
N LYS A 13 5.56 5.99 -1.27
CA LYS A 13 4.12 5.93 -1.59
C LYS A 13 3.34 7.15 -1.10
N THR A 14 3.45 7.47 0.19
CA THR A 14 2.74 8.60 0.80
C THR A 14 3.09 9.94 0.16
N SER A 15 4.36 10.14 -0.23
CA SER A 15 4.80 11.35 -0.92
C SER A 15 4.18 11.46 -2.30
N VAL A 16 4.19 10.36 -3.08
CA VAL A 16 3.57 10.29 -4.41
C VAL A 16 2.07 10.56 -4.30
N ILE A 17 1.36 9.94 -3.37
CA ILE A 17 -0.08 10.14 -3.15
C ILE A 17 -0.38 11.61 -2.82
N ASN A 18 0.39 12.20 -1.89
CA ASN A 18 0.14 13.59 -1.47
C ASN A 18 0.42 14.59 -2.59
N GLU A 19 1.48 14.41 -3.35
CA GLU A 19 1.79 15.27 -4.50
C GLU A 19 0.77 15.11 -5.62
N ALA A 20 0.30 13.89 -5.87
CA ALA A 20 -0.68 13.57 -6.91
C ALA A 20 -2.05 14.25 -6.72
N LYS A 21 -2.40 14.60 -5.47
CA LYS A 21 -3.66 15.34 -5.18
C LYS A 21 -3.82 16.61 -6.01
N LYS A 22 -2.70 17.25 -6.41
CA LYS A 22 -2.71 18.46 -7.26
C LYS A 22 -3.17 18.19 -8.70
N TYR A 23 -3.12 16.94 -9.15
CA TYR A 23 -3.36 16.52 -10.53
C TYR A 23 -4.57 15.62 -10.70
N LEU A 24 -5.21 15.20 -9.58
CA LEU A 24 -6.45 14.42 -9.61
C LEU A 24 -7.60 15.30 -10.10
N LYS A 25 -8.38 14.79 -11.06
CA LYS A 25 -9.60 15.44 -11.58
C LYS A 25 -10.84 15.14 -10.74
N TYR A 26 -10.76 14.13 -9.90
CA TYR A 26 -11.87 13.64 -9.07
C TYR A 26 -11.44 13.55 -7.62
N GLU A 27 -12.40 13.60 -6.73
CA GLU A 27 -12.16 13.44 -5.30
C GLU A 27 -11.94 11.97 -4.94
N PHE A 28 -10.92 11.72 -4.13
CA PHE A 28 -10.60 10.41 -3.57
C PHE A 28 -10.30 10.54 -2.09
N ARG A 29 -10.83 9.61 -1.32
CA ARG A 29 -10.45 9.43 0.07
C ARG A 29 -9.17 8.60 0.14
N VAL A 30 -8.11 9.19 0.69
CA VAL A 30 -6.86 8.45 0.94
C VAL A 30 -6.97 7.71 2.27
N VAL A 31 -6.75 6.40 2.26
CA VAL A 31 -6.82 5.52 3.42
C VAL A 31 -5.51 4.77 3.53
N ASN A 32 -4.91 4.73 4.72
CA ASN A 32 -3.76 3.87 5.01
C ASN A 32 -4.22 2.62 5.76
N MET A 33 -3.98 1.44 5.19
CA MET A 33 -4.38 0.16 5.77
C MET A 33 -3.88 -0.03 7.20
N GLY A 34 -2.62 0.35 7.44
CA GLY A 34 -2.02 0.20 8.75
C GLY A 34 -2.60 1.13 9.81
N ASP A 35 -3.12 2.29 9.43
CA ASP A 35 -3.78 3.20 10.37
C ASP A 35 -5.12 2.64 10.81
N ILE A 36 -5.93 2.12 9.88
CA ILE A 36 -7.19 1.43 10.21
C ILE A 36 -6.93 0.20 11.10
N MET A 37 -5.91 -0.59 10.76
CA MET A 37 -5.52 -1.74 11.61
C MET A 37 -5.09 -1.30 13.01
N PHE A 38 -4.39 -0.18 13.13
CA PHE A 38 -3.96 0.34 14.42
C PHE A 38 -5.13 0.85 15.26
N GLU A 39 -6.08 1.58 14.66
CA GLU A 39 -7.32 1.99 15.33
C GLU A 39 -8.06 0.78 15.91
N LEU A 40 -8.28 -0.26 15.10
CA LEU A 40 -8.93 -1.51 15.53
C LEU A 40 -8.14 -2.25 16.63
N ALA A 41 -6.80 -2.28 16.51
CA ALA A 41 -5.94 -2.90 17.51
C ALA A 41 -5.99 -2.16 18.84
N LYS A 42 -6.06 -0.83 18.80
CA LYS A 42 -6.23 0.01 19.98
C LYS A 42 -7.58 -0.25 20.66
N GLU A 43 -8.66 -0.30 19.87
CA GLU A 43 -10.02 -0.54 20.37
C GLU A 43 -10.17 -1.93 21.01
N LYS A 44 -9.64 -2.99 20.37
CA LYS A 44 -9.86 -4.38 20.78
C LYS A 44 -8.85 -4.92 21.78
N TYR A 45 -7.58 -4.47 21.67
CA TYR A 45 -6.45 -5.09 22.37
C TYR A 45 -5.61 -4.10 23.17
N ASN A 46 -6.05 -2.84 23.33
CA ASN A 46 -5.33 -1.78 24.05
C ASN A 46 -3.88 -1.60 23.55
N ILE A 47 -3.65 -1.69 22.25
CA ILE A 47 -2.36 -1.45 21.62
C ILE A 47 -2.10 0.06 21.62
N ASN A 48 -0.93 0.50 22.11
CA ASN A 48 -0.61 1.92 22.27
C ASN A 48 0.18 2.51 21.10
N ASN A 49 0.89 1.68 20.34
CA ASN A 49 1.59 2.11 19.14
C ASN A 49 1.53 1.03 18.06
N ARG A 50 1.78 1.45 16.81
CA ARG A 50 1.63 0.59 15.63
C ARG A 50 2.61 -0.60 15.61
N ASP A 51 3.82 -0.40 16.15
CA ASP A 51 4.85 -1.46 16.15
C ASP A 51 4.52 -2.59 17.15
N GLU A 52 3.68 -2.30 18.15
CA GLU A 52 3.20 -3.30 19.11
C GLU A 52 2.28 -4.33 18.48
N ILE A 53 1.58 -4.02 17.37
CA ILE A 53 0.71 -4.97 16.67
C ILE A 53 1.47 -6.26 16.37
N ARG A 54 2.67 -6.14 15.79
CA ARG A 54 3.50 -7.29 15.42
C ARG A 54 4.13 -7.99 16.63
N LYS A 55 4.36 -7.26 17.73
CA LYS A 55 5.06 -7.78 18.91
C LYS A 55 4.14 -8.42 19.91
N LYS A 56 2.92 -7.91 20.07
CA LYS A 56 1.98 -8.30 21.13
C LYS A 56 0.81 -9.16 20.65
N LEU A 57 0.40 -9.01 19.41
CA LEU A 57 -0.73 -9.76 18.87
C LEU A 57 -0.31 -11.06 18.23
N THR A 58 -1.09 -12.11 18.46
CA THR A 58 -0.93 -13.39 17.76
C THR A 58 -1.23 -13.22 16.26
N PHE A 59 -0.78 -14.17 15.47
CA PHE A 59 -1.04 -14.17 14.03
C PHE A 59 -2.55 -14.16 13.71
N ASP A 60 -3.35 -14.91 14.47
CA ASP A 60 -4.80 -14.95 14.27
C ASP A 60 -5.47 -13.61 14.64
N GLN A 61 -5.03 -12.95 15.71
CA GLN A 61 -5.50 -11.62 16.08
C GLN A 61 -5.14 -10.57 15.00
N GLN A 62 -3.94 -10.65 14.42
CA GLN A 62 -3.54 -9.78 13.33
C GLN A 62 -4.40 -10.00 12.09
N LYS A 63 -4.71 -11.26 11.74
CA LYS A 63 -5.63 -11.59 10.64
C LYS A 63 -7.04 -11.07 10.89
N GLU A 64 -7.55 -11.23 12.12
CA GLU A 64 -8.88 -10.71 12.48
C GLU A 64 -8.97 -9.20 12.27
N ILE A 65 -8.01 -8.45 12.80
CA ILE A 65 -7.93 -7.00 12.62
C ILE A 65 -7.84 -6.63 11.14
N GLN A 66 -7.00 -7.34 10.37
CA GLN A 66 -6.84 -7.09 8.95
C GLN A 66 -8.16 -7.32 8.20
N LYS A 67 -8.86 -8.42 8.48
CA LYS A 67 -10.16 -8.72 7.88
C LYS A 67 -11.21 -7.66 8.18
N GLU A 68 -11.23 -7.17 9.40
CA GLU A 68 -12.14 -6.11 9.81
C GLU A 68 -11.80 -4.76 9.18
N ALA A 69 -10.50 -4.44 9.08
CA ALA A 69 -10.05 -3.25 8.36
C ALA A 69 -10.49 -3.27 6.88
N ILE A 70 -10.36 -4.43 6.22
CA ILE A 70 -10.82 -4.62 4.84
C ILE A 70 -12.33 -4.38 4.70
N LYS A 71 -13.14 -4.91 5.63
CA LYS A 71 -14.58 -4.67 5.61
C LYS A 71 -14.92 -3.19 5.81
N ARG A 72 -14.24 -2.52 6.76
CA ARG A 72 -14.42 -1.07 7.02
C ARG A 72 -14.07 -0.25 5.77
N ILE A 73 -12.97 -0.57 5.08
CA ILE A 73 -12.59 0.09 3.83
C ILE A 73 -13.63 -0.14 2.74
N LYS A 74 -14.16 -1.36 2.63
CA LYS A 74 -15.22 -1.67 1.65
C LYS A 74 -16.53 -0.91 1.92
N GLU A 75 -16.87 -0.67 3.18
CA GLU A 75 -18.00 0.20 3.52
C GLU A 75 -17.74 1.66 3.15
N MET A 76 -16.51 2.17 3.39
CA MET A 76 -16.13 3.54 3.00
C MET A 76 -16.25 3.76 1.47
N GLU A 77 -16.04 2.72 0.65
CA GLU A 77 -16.19 2.81 -0.82
C GLU A 77 -17.61 3.21 -1.24
N LYS A 78 -18.63 2.91 -0.45
CA LYS A 78 -20.01 3.28 -0.76
C LYS A 78 -20.23 4.80 -0.76
N GLU A 79 -19.40 5.53 -0.01
CA GLU A 79 -19.50 6.98 0.15
C GLU A 79 -18.52 7.75 -0.73
N SER A 80 -17.36 7.15 -1.06
CA SER A 80 -16.30 7.81 -1.81
C SER A 80 -15.38 6.84 -2.52
N ASP A 81 -14.78 7.27 -3.62
CA ASP A 81 -13.67 6.52 -4.23
C ASP A 81 -12.45 6.53 -3.30
N ILE A 82 -11.71 5.42 -3.26
CA ILE A 82 -10.64 5.20 -2.29
C ILE A 82 -9.29 5.00 -2.98
N ILE A 83 -8.29 5.70 -2.50
CA ILE A 83 -6.87 5.38 -2.69
C ILE A 83 -6.39 4.70 -1.41
N LEU A 84 -6.10 3.40 -1.49
CA LEU A 84 -5.66 2.58 -0.36
C LEU A 84 -4.15 2.39 -0.38
N ASP A 85 -3.43 3.07 0.52
CA ASP A 85 -1.99 2.84 0.76
C ASP A 85 -1.81 1.56 1.58
N THR A 86 -1.16 0.55 0.99
CA THR A 86 -0.98 -0.76 1.60
C THR A 86 0.32 -1.45 1.13
N HIS A 87 0.54 -2.67 1.60
CA HIS A 87 1.64 -3.54 1.18
C HIS A 87 1.09 -4.89 0.73
N LEU A 88 1.54 -5.39 -0.43
CA LEU A 88 1.20 -6.75 -0.88
C LEU A 88 2.14 -7.81 -0.30
N VAL A 89 3.36 -7.43 0.04
CA VAL A 89 4.37 -8.30 0.63
C VAL A 89 4.94 -7.65 1.87
N ILE A 90 4.93 -8.40 2.96
CA ILE A 90 5.47 -7.98 4.26
C ILE A 90 6.66 -8.87 4.59
N GLU A 91 7.77 -8.28 4.99
CA GLU A 91 8.93 -8.98 5.51
C GLU A 91 8.76 -9.22 7.02
N ASN A 92 9.07 -10.43 7.46
CA ASN A 92 9.15 -10.81 8.87
C ASN A 92 10.43 -11.63 9.14
N TYR A 93 10.60 -12.13 10.37
CA TYR A 93 11.79 -12.89 10.78
C TYR A 93 11.95 -14.22 10.00
N GLU A 94 10.86 -14.83 9.59
CA GLU A 94 10.84 -16.12 8.89
C GLU A 94 10.95 -15.99 7.37
N GLY A 95 10.78 -14.77 6.83
CA GLY A 95 10.83 -14.51 5.40
C GLY A 95 9.80 -13.48 4.94
N TYR A 96 9.16 -13.74 3.81
CA TYR A 96 8.15 -12.86 3.21
C TYR A 96 6.77 -13.49 3.29
N ILE A 97 5.79 -12.73 3.76
CA ILE A 97 4.40 -13.15 3.84
C ILE A 97 3.50 -12.24 3.00
N PRO A 98 2.35 -12.72 2.53
CA PRO A 98 1.39 -11.87 1.84
C PRO A 98 0.83 -10.80 2.79
N GLY A 99 0.89 -9.55 2.37
CA GLY A 99 0.26 -8.42 3.06
C GLY A 99 -1.22 -8.27 2.68
N MET A 100 -1.65 -8.97 1.62
CA MET A 100 -3.05 -9.05 1.17
C MET A 100 -3.37 -10.52 0.91
N LEU A 101 -4.25 -11.11 1.69
CA LEU A 101 -4.73 -12.49 1.47
C LEU A 101 -5.76 -12.51 0.34
N LYS A 102 -5.91 -13.68 -0.31
CA LYS A 102 -6.88 -13.88 -1.39
C LYS A 102 -8.31 -13.48 -0.98
N GLU A 103 -8.77 -13.91 0.19
CA GLU A 103 -10.08 -13.56 0.73
C GLU A 103 -10.30 -12.05 0.91
N TYR A 104 -9.24 -11.28 1.19
CA TYR A 104 -9.30 -9.82 1.32
C TYR A 104 -9.36 -9.14 -0.04
N ALA A 105 -8.61 -9.65 -1.00
CA ALA A 105 -8.65 -9.19 -2.38
C ALA A 105 -10.05 -9.41 -2.99
N GLU A 106 -10.67 -10.56 -2.69
CA GLU A 106 -12.05 -10.89 -3.11
C GLU A 106 -13.10 -9.96 -2.52
N ILE A 107 -12.90 -9.45 -1.30
CA ILE A 107 -13.77 -8.46 -0.68
C ILE A 107 -13.56 -7.07 -1.31
N LEU A 108 -12.31 -6.64 -1.45
CA LEU A 108 -11.97 -5.30 -1.95
C LEU A 108 -12.30 -5.16 -3.44
N LYS A 109 -11.92 -6.14 -4.25
CA LYS A 109 -12.01 -6.11 -5.72
C LYS A 109 -11.46 -4.79 -6.28
N PRO A 110 -10.15 -4.56 -6.16
CA PRO A 110 -9.57 -3.29 -6.57
C PRO A 110 -9.69 -3.10 -8.08
N ASP A 111 -10.00 -1.87 -8.48
CA ASP A 111 -10.14 -1.48 -9.88
C ASP A 111 -8.79 -1.25 -10.57
N GLY A 112 -7.80 -0.85 -9.77
CA GLY A 112 -6.44 -0.65 -10.24
C GLY A 112 -5.41 -0.78 -9.11
N ILE A 113 -4.17 -1.06 -9.50
CA ILE A 113 -3.03 -1.11 -8.60
C ILE A 113 -1.91 -0.24 -9.16
N ALA A 114 -1.48 0.76 -8.41
CA ALA A 114 -0.24 1.50 -8.67
C ALA A 114 0.89 0.89 -7.84
N VAL A 115 1.90 0.37 -8.52
CA VAL A 115 3.10 -0.18 -7.88
C VAL A 115 4.19 0.89 -7.90
N ILE A 116 4.52 1.42 -6.74
CA ILE A 116 5.61 2.39 -6.61
C ILE A 116 6.91 1.62 -6.40
N ILE A 117 7.88 1.88 -7.27
CA ILE A 117 9.22 1.28 -7.22
C ILE A 117 10.29 2.37 -7.19
N SER A 118 11.49 2.02 -6.77
CA SER A 118 12.70 2.87 -6.83
C SER A 118 13.94 1.98 -6.75
N ASP A 119 15.11 2.52 -7.03
CA ASP A 119 16.36 1.79 -6.82
C ASP A 119 16.51 1.36 -5.35
N PRO A 120 16.90 0.10 -5.06
CA PRO A 120 17.01 -0.41 -3.70
C PRO A 120 17.97 0.39 -2.80
N ASP A 121 19.08 0.90 -3.35
CA ASP A 121 20.02 1.76 -2.63
C ASP A 121 19.38 3.09 -2.22
N LYS A 122 18.56 3.70 -3.06
CA LYS A 122 17.79 4.92 -2.74
C LYS A 122 16.77 4.67 -1.64
N ILE A 123 16.06 3.53 -1.71
CA ILE A 123 15.13 3.12 -0.66
C ILE A 123 15.87 2.92 0.65
N PHE A 124 17.04 2.25 0.61
CA PHE A 124 17.87 2.04 1.78
C PHE A 124 18.30 3.35 2.45
N VAL A 125 18.80 4.31 1.66
CA VAL A 125 19.18 5.65 2.18
C VAL A 125 17.99 6.37 2.80
N ARG A 126 16.80 6.30 2.18
CA ARG A 126 15.56 6.89 2.75
C ARG A 126 15.20 6.22 4.07
N ARG A 127 15.30 4.88 4.18
CA ARG A 127 15.06 4.15 5.42
C ARG A 127 16.08 4.50 6.52
N LEU A 128 17.35 4.70 6.19
CA LEU A 128 18.38 5.16 7.17
C LEU A 128 18.03 6.52 7.76
N ARG A 129 17.54 7.45 6.94
CA ARG A 129 17.06 8.76 7.44
C ARG A 129 15.85 8.59 8.38
N ASP A 130 14.94 7.68 8.05
CA ASP A 130 13.75 7.37 8.86
C ASP A 130 14.09 6.62 10.16
N ILE A 131 15.18 5.83 10.20
CA ILE A 131 15.63 5.12 11.42
C ILE A 131 16.01 6.10 12.54
N GLN A 132 16.68 7.19 12.20
CA GLN A 132 17.00 8.24 13.18
C GLN A 132 15.74 8.84 13.82
N ILE A 133 14.59 8.73 13.12
CA ILE A 133 13.30 9.26 13.58
C ILE A 133 12.43 8.16 14.19
N ARG A 134 12.49 6.91 13.71
CA ARG A 134 11.53 5.83 14.01
C ARG A 134 12.12 4.53 14.58
N GLY A 135 13.45 4.41 14.70
CA GLY A 135 14.13 3.26 15.34
C GLY A 135 13.91 1.91 14.63
N ARG A 136 13.87 1.90 13.30
CA ARG A 136 13.72 0.66 12.52
C ARG A 136 15.05 -0.07 12.33
N ASP A 137 15.02 -1.40 12.21
CA ASP A 137 16.19 -2.21 11.93
C ASP A 137 16.76 -1.93 10.52
N ILE A 138 18.10 -1.98 10.39
CA ILE A 138 18.79 -1.81 9.12
C ILE A 138 18.60 -3.09 8.30
N GLU A 139 17.84 -2.99 7.22
CA GLU A 139 17.67 -4.08 6.27
C GLU A 139 18.79 -4.08 5.22
N ASN A 140 19.13 -5.27 4.73
CA ASN A 140 20.11 -5.43 3.67
C ASN A 140 19.49 -4.98 2.32
N LEU A 141 20.27 -4.30 1.46
CA LEU A 141 19.87 -3.89 0.10
C LEU A 141 19.22 -5.01 -0.70
N LYS A 142 19.80 -6.21 -0.64
CA LYS A 142 19.27 -7.38 -1.34
C LYS A 142 17.87 -7.79 -0.86
N ARG A 143 17.56 -7.60 0.42
CA ARG A 143 16.22 -7.90 0.95
C ARG A 143 15.19 -6.89 0.44
N ILE A 144 15.58 -5.62 0.31
CA ILE A 144 14.73 -4.58 -0.30
C ILE A 144 14.41 -4.93 -1.75
N GLU A 145 15.43 -5.31 -2.53
CA GLU A 145 15.28 -5.73 -3.92
C GLU A 145 14.34 -6.94 -4.04
N ILE A 146 14.55 -7.98 -3.23
CA ILE A 146 13.70 -9.18 -3.21
C ILE A 146 12.25 -8.80 -2.86
N GLN A 147 12.04 -8.00 -1.81
CA GLN A 147 10.70 -7.57 -1.40
C GLN A 147 10.00 -6.76 -2.51
N GLN A 148 10.74 -5.89 -3.21
CA GLN A 148 10.20 -5.12 -4.34
C GLN A 148 9.82 -6.03 -5.50
N ASN A 149 10.68 -6.98 -5.89
CA ASN A 149 10.40 -7.95 -6.94
C ASN A 149 9.18 -8.82 -6.59
N LEU A 150 9.11 -9.33 -5.35
CA LEU A 150 7.95 -10.08 -4.88
C LEU A 150 6.67 -9.22 -4.93
N THR A 151 6.75 -7.93 -4.60
CA THR A 151 5.59 -7.03 -4.70
C THR A 151 5.11 -6.92 -6.15
N ILE A 152 6.03 -6.78 -7.12
CA ILE A 152 5.70 -6.76 -8.54
C ILE A 152 5.07 -8.08 -8.98
N TYR A 153 5.65 -9.21 -8.60
CA TYR A 153 5.09 -10.53 -8.94
C TYR A 153 3.69 -10.76 -8.34
N PHE A 154 3.45 -10.29 -7.12
CA PHE A 154 2.11 -10.35 -6.53
C PHE A 154 1.07 -9.56 -7.33
N THR A 155 1.44 -8.42 -7.93
CA THR A 155 0.50 -7.65 -8.77
C THR A 155 0.10 -8.40 -10.04
N THR A 156 0.97 -9.25 -10.60
CA THR A 156 0.62 -10.09 -11.77
C THR A 156 -0.49 -11.11 -11.42
N ILE A 157 -0.52 -11.59 -10.18
CA ILE A 157 -1.61 -12.46 -9.70
C ILE A 157 -2.93 -11.70 -9.70
N PHE A 158 -2.95 -10.44 -9.23
CA PHE A 158 -4.15 -9.59 -9.27
C PHE A 158 -4.62 -9.32 -10.70
N MET A 159 -3.70 -9.07 -11.63
CA MET A 159 -4.04 -8.93 -13.05
C MET A 159 -4.73 -10.18 -13.57
N PHE A 160 -4.18 -11.34 -13.27
CA PHE A 160 -4.67 -12.62 -13.79
C PHE A 160 -6.00 -13.06 -13.13
N GLU A 161 -6.10 -12.98 -11.80
CA GLU A 161 -7.27 -13.50 -11.07
C GLU A 161 -8.45 -12.51 -11.06
N TYR A 162 -8.19 -11.21 -11.09
CA TYR A 162 -9.23 -10.19 -10.88
C TYR A 162 -9.40 -9.21 -12.05
N ASN A 163 -8.67 -9.39 -13.16
CA ASN A 163 -8.62 -8.44 -14.29
C ASN A 163 -8.30 -6.99 -13.83
N THR A 164 -7.48 -6.86 -12.79
CA THR A 164 -7.11 -5.56 -12.24
C THR A 164 -6.06 -4.90 -13.14
N ILE A 165 -6.24 -3.63 -13.47
CA ILE A 165 -5.27 -2.86 -14.25
C ILE A 165 -4.12 -2.43 -13.33
N VAL A 166 -2.88 -2.63 -13.78
CA VAL A 166 -1.66 -2.32 -13.02
C VAL A 166 -0.84 -1.26 -13.73
N GLU A 167 -0.40 -0.24 -12.99
CA GLU A 167 0.58 0.75 -13.43
C GLU A 167 1.82 0.69 -12.54
N VAL A 168 3.00 0.60 -13.14
CA VAL A 168 4.29 0.64 -12.43
C VAL A 168 4.87 2.04 -12.53
N ILE A 169 5.14 2.65 -11.37
CA ILE A 169 5.59 4.03 -11.25
C ILE A 169 6.96 4.07 -10.58
N ASN A 170 7.94 4.55 -11.31
CA ASN A 170 9.29 4.73 -10.80
C ASN A 170 9.39 6.06 -10.03
N ASN A 171 9.75 6.01 -8.73
CA ASN A 171 9.88 7.17 -7.85
C ASN A 171 11.33 7.39 -7.45
N GLU A 172 12.16 7.76 -8.43
CA GLU A 172 13.55 8.11 -8.20
C GLU A 172 13.72 9.48 -7.53
N GLU A 173 14.94 9.74 -7.06
CA GLU A 173 15.26 11.01 -6.43
C GLU A 173 15.12 12.16 -7.45
N GLY A 174 14.40 13.22 -7.07
CA GLY A 174 14.09 14.35 -7.95
C GLY A 174 12.89 14.15 -8.89
N LEU A 175 12.32 12.95 -9.00
CA LEU A 175 11.21 12.64 -9.91
C LEU A 175 9.83 12.57 -9.23
N LEU A 176 9.70 13.09 -8.02
CA LEU A 176 8.43 13.01 -7.26
C LEU A 176 7.25 13.59 -8.04
N GLU A 177 7.40 14.74 -8.67
CA GLU A 177 6.33 15.37 -9.43
C GLU A 177 5.93 14.53 -10.64
N GLU A 178 6.90 14.00 -11.39
CA GLU A 178 6.64 13.12 -12.54
C GLU A 178 5.91 11.84 -12.13
N SER A 179 6.37 11.20 -11.04
CA SER A 179 5.73 10.02 -10.47
C SER A 179 4.30 10.31 -10.03
N ALA A 180 4.07 11.47 -9.43
CA ALA A 180 2.76 11.92 -8.98
C ALA A 180 1.80 12.21 -10.15
N ARG A 181 2.30 12.84 -11.23
CA ARG A 181 1.53 13.07 -12.46
C ARG A 181 1.13 11.74 -13.11
N LYS A 182 2.08 10.81 -13.26
CA LYS A 182 1.82 9.48 -13.82
C LYS A 182 0.77 8.72 -12.98
N PHE A 183 0.87 8.79 -11.67
CA PHE A 183 -0.11 8.18 -10.77
C PHE A 183 -1.50 8.82 -10.92
N ALA A 184 -1.59 10.15 -10.95
CA ALA A 184 -2.86 10.85 -11.14
C ALA A 184 -3.48 10.57 -12.52
N GLU A 185 -2.68 10.53 -13.59
CA GLU A 185 -3.15 10.16 -14.94
C GLU A 185 -3.74 8.74 -14.98
N PHE A 186 -3.06 7.78 -14.35
CA PHE A 186 -3.55 6.41 -14.22
C PHE A 186 -4.94 6.37 -13.57
N ILE A 187 -5.09 7.02 -12.43
CA ILE A 187 -6.37 7.07 -11.70
C ILE A 187 -7.46 7.78 -12.49
N ASN A 188 -7.15 8.95 -13.08
CA ASN A 188 -8.10 9.73 -13.86
C ASN A 188 -8.64 8.90 -15.05
N LYS A 189 -7.76 8.21 -15.79
CA LYS A 189 -8.16 7.33 -16.91
C LYS A 189 -9.07 6.19 -16.46
N LEU A 190 -8.75 5.55 -15.32
CA LEU A 190 -9.60 4.49 -14.77
C LEU A 190 -10.98 5.01 -14.37
N LYS A 191 -11.05 6.19 -13.74
CA LYS A 191 -12.31 6.80 -13.34
C LYS A 191 -13.14 7.19 -14.57
N GLU A 192 -12.55 7.83 -15.57
CA GLU A 192 -13.19 8.20 -16.83
C GLU A 192 -13.74 6.97 -17.56
N SER A 193 -12.97 5.88 -17.61
CA SER A 193 -13.43 4.61 -18.20
C SER A 193 -14.64 4.00 -17.48
N LYS A 194 -14.78 4.21 -16.17
CA LYS A 194 -15.94 3.75 -15.41
C LYS A 194 -17.18 4.63 -15.60
N LEU A 195 -16.99 5.93 -15.78
CA LEU A 195 -18.09 6.87 -15.99
C LEU A 195 -18.71 6.74 -17.39
N ASN A 196 -17.94 6.21 -18.35
CA ASN A 196 -18.39 6.02 -19.74
C ASN A 196 -19.01 4.64 -20.02
N LYS A 197 -19.16 3.79 -19.02
CA LYS A 197 -19.86 2.49 -19.08
C LYS A 197 -21.23 2.59 -18.46
#